data_577499dc8b480250422cb20e1dbae2c3
#
_entry.id   577499dc8b480250422cb20e1dbae2c3
#
_cell.length_a   1.000
_cell.length_b   1.000
_cell.length_c   1.000
_cell.angle_alpha   90.00
_cell.angle_beta   90.00
_cell.angle_gamma   90.00
#
_symmetry.space_group_name_H-M   'P 1'
#
loop_
_entity.id
_entity.type
_entity.pdbx_description
1 polymer ?
#
loop_
_entity_poly.entity_id
_entity_poly.type
_entity_poly.pdbx_seq_one_letter_code
_entity_poly.pdbx_strand_id
1 'polypeptide(L)'
;MSIFAISDLHLSFGADKPMDIFRGWENYEEKIKNNWCRLVKEEDTVILPGDLSWALKIDEAKADFKFLNDLPGKKIILKGNHDLWWGTAKKMHEFLKENNFDKIDFVFNNCIVVEDFAVCGSRGWFYDDADKKVLLREAGRLDASLTAARETGFEPLVFLHYPPVYNGVVCDEIFSVLKKHDVKKVYHGHIHGAGRMGITAENDGIMFKLVSCDSLEFTPFCIKY
;
A
#
# COMPACT_ATOMS: atom_id res chain seq x y z
N MET A 1 -1.93 16.14 12.57
CA MET A 1 -1.94 14.69 12.23
C MET A 1 -0.98 14.48 11.09
N SER A 2 -0.07 13.52 11.22
CA SER A 2 0.92 13.19 10.20
C SER A 2 0.43 12.03 9.33
N ILE A 3 0.91 11.96 8.09
CA ILE A 3 0.59 10.88 7.15
C ILE A 3 1.89 10.16 6.81
N PHE A 4 1.88 8.84 6.98
CA PHE A 4 3.01 7.96 6.69
C PHE A 4 2.66 6.93 5.62
N ALA A 5 3.66 6.31 5.02
CA ALA A 5 3.50 5.13 4.18
C ALA A 5 4.60 4.10 4.44
N ILE A 6 4.23 2.83 4.35
CA ILE A 6 5.13 1.68 4.34
C ILE A 6 4.39 0.50 3.69
N SER A 7 5.02 -0.25 2.81
CA SER A 7 4.40 -1.40 2.14
C SER A 7 5.20 -2.68 2.32
N ASP A 8 4.66 -3.77 1.79
CA ASP A 8 5.36 -5.05 1.70
C ASP A 8 5.81 -5.58 3.07
N LEU A 9 4.91 -5.51 4.06
CA LEU A 9 5.22 -5.96 5.41
C LEU A 9 5.39 -7.47 5.49
N HIS A 10 4.75 -8.21 4.59
CA HIS A 10 4.87 -9.66 4.48
C HIS A 10 4.72 -10.39 5.83
N LEU A 11 3.76 -9.93 6.65
CA LEU A 11 3.49 -10.56 7.94
C LEU A 11 3.06 -12.01 7.75
N SER A 12 3.43 -12.85 8.69
CA SER A 12 3.17 -14.29 8.63
C SER A 12 2.83 -14.92 9.98
N PHE A 13 2.24 -14.15 10.90
CA PHE A 13 1.85 -14.67 12.22
C PHE A 13 0.81 -15.81 12.14
N GLY A 14 -0.01 -15.84 11.11
CA GLY A 14 -1.00 -16.88 10.83
C GLY A 14 -0.62 -17.85 9.70
N ALA A 15 0.55 -17.68 9.09
CA ALA A 15 1.04 -18.49 7.96
C ALA A 15 2.49 -18.93 8.20
N ASP A 16 2.85 -20.10 7.69
CA ASP A 16 4.23 -20.61 7.79
C ASP A 16 5.07 -20.13 6.58
N LYS A 17 5.35 -18.83 6.55
CA LYS A 17 6.20 -18.19 5.55
C LYS A 17 7.07 -17.09 6.16
N PRO A 18 8.05 -17.43 7.00
CA PRO A 18 8.89 -16.46 7.66
C PRO A 18 9.78 -15.71 6.64
N MET A 19 9.84 -14.39 6.74
CA MET A 19 10.71 -13.55 5.90
C MET A 19 12.13 -13.45 6.44
N ASP A 20 12.38 -13.81 7.67
CA ASP A 20 13.69 -13.77 8.34
C ASP A 20 14.73 -14.75 7.76
N ILE A 21 14.31 -15.65 6.87
CA ILE A 21 15.22 -16.47 6.03
C ILE A 21 15.97 -15.60 4.99
N PHE A 22 15.48 -14.41 4.68
CA PHE A 22 16.12 -13.48 3.75
C PHE A 22 17.05 -12.51 4.49
N ARG A 23 18.24 -12.32 3.92
CA ARG A 23 19.24 -11.40 4.49
C ARG A 23 18.67 -9.99 4.68
N GLY A 24 18.76 -9.47 5.90
CA GLY A 24 18.29 -8.15 6.29
C GLY A 24 16.89 -8.15 6.91
N TRP A 25 16.15 -9.26 6.81
CA TRP A 25 14.81 -9.41 7.37
C TRP A 25 14.78 -10.04 8.77
N GLU A 26 15.91 -10.31 9.36
CA GLU A 26 15.99 -10.88 10.70
C GLU A 26 15.24 -10.01 11.72
N ASN A 27 14.31 -10.58 12.48
CA ASN A 27 13.45 -9.91 13.45
C ASN A 27 12.67 -8.69 12.86
N TYR A 28 12.20 -8.81 11.62
CA TYR A 28 11.60 -7.70 10.88
C TYR A 28 10.30 -7.17 11.53
N GLU A 29 9.47 -8.04 12.09
CA GLU A 29 8.24 -7.64 12.79
C GLU A 29 8.53 -6.76 14.00
N GLU A 30 9.58 -7.09 14.74
CA GLU A 30 10.01 -6.28 15.88
C GLU A 30 10.60 -4.94 15.42
N LYS A 31 11.39 -4.93 14.33
CA LYS A 31 11.89 -3.69 13.72
C LYS A 31 10.73 -2.78 13.28
N ILE A 32 9.74 -3.35 12.56
CA ILE A 32 8.53 -2.63 12.16
C ILE A 32 7.86 -2.02 13.39
N LYS A 33 7.54 -2.84 14.40
CA LYS A 33 6.86 -2.39 15.61
C LYS A 33 7.60 -1.27 16.33
N ASN A 34 8.91 -1.44 16.56
CA ASN A 34 9.72 -0.46 17.30
C ASN A 34 9.83 0.87 16.54
N ASN A 35 10.10 0.82 15.23
CA ASN A 35 10.19 2.02 14.40
C ASN A 35 8.83 2.72 14.25
N TRP A 36 7.75 1.96 14.10
CA TRP A 36 6.39 2.49 14.01
C TRP A 36 5.99 3.20 15.31
N CYS A 37 6.10 2.53 16.47
CA CYS A 37 5.73 3.11 17.76
C CYS A 37 6.58 4.34 18.15
N ARG A 38 7.78 4.47 17.59
CA ARG A 38 8.65 5.64 17.81
C ARG A 38 8.17 6.88 17.04
N LEU A 39 7.56 6.69 15.85
CA LEU A 39 7.26 7.77 14.91
C LEU A 39 5.77 8.11 14.82
N VAL A 40 4.92 7.09 14.85
CA VAL A 40 3.48 7.22 14.61
C VAL A 40 2.75 7.37 15.94
N LYS A 41 1.84 8.34 16.00
CA LYS A 41 0.95 8.60 17.15
C LYS A 41 -0.46 8.07 16.86
N GLU A 42 -1.31 8.03 17.88
CA GLU A 42 -2.71 7.55 17.76
C GLU A 42 -3.55 8.36 16.77
N GLU A 43 -3.28 9.67 16.66
CA GLU A 43 -3.97 10.55 15.72
C GLU A 43 -3.49 10.47 14.27
N ASP A 44 -2.34 9.83 14.00
CA ASP A 44 -1.74 9.76 12.67
C ASP A 44 -2.39 8.68 11.77
N THR A 45 -2.08 8.74 10.49
CA THR A 45 -2.53 7.74 9.51
C THR A 45 -1.33 7.14 8.77
N VAL A 46 -1.34 5.81 8.61
CA VAL A 46 -0.33 5.08 7.84
C VAL A 46 -0.99 4.36 6.68
N ILE A 47 -0.51 4.62 5.47
CA ILE A 47 -0.98 3.98 4.26
C ILE A 47 -0.08 2.78 3.94
N LEU A 48 -0.71 1.65 3.61
CA LEU A 48 -0.08 0.37 3.33
C LEU A 48 -0.41 -0.05 1.89
N PRO A 49 0.43 0.29 0.90
CA PRO A 49 0.16 0.00 -0.50
C PRO A 49 0.47 -1.45 -0.91
N GLY A 50 -0.05 -2.41 -0.15
CA GLY A 50 -0.08 -3.82 -0.51
C GLY A 50 0.98 -4.70 0.11
N ASP A 51 0.83 -6.00 -0.13
CA ASP A 51 1.66 -7.11 0.37
C ASP A 51 1.79 -7.08 1.89
N LEU A 52 0.61 -7.03 2.54
CA LEU A 52 0.51 -6.99 3.98
C LEU A 52 0.85 -8.32 4.63
N SER A 53 0.27 -9.42 4.12
CA SER A 53 0.28 -10.72 4.77
C SER A 53 0.41 -11.87 3.77
N TRP A 54 1.14 -12.91 4.17
CA TRP A 54 1.25 -14.17 3.44
C TRP A 54 0.05 -15.10 3.58
N ALA A 55 -0.96 -14.75 4.34
CA ALA A 55 -2.17 -15.55 4.49
C ALA A 55 -2.85 -15.82 3.15
N LEU A 56 -3.42 -17.00 2.97
CA LEU A 56 -4.19 -17.36 1.78
C LEU A 56 -5.67 -17.02 1.92
N LYS A 57 -6.16 -16.95 3.16
CA LYS A 57 -7.56 -16.63 3.50
C LYS A 57 -7.61 -15.57 4.58
N ILE A 58 -8.70 -14.82 4.62
CA ILE A 58 -8.87 -13.71 5.57
C ILE A 58 -8.79 -14.16 7.04
N ASP A 59 -9.30 -15.34 7.36
CA ASP A 59 -9.27 -15.88 8.72
C ASP A 59 -7.83 -16.20 9.17
N GLU A 60 -6.96 -16.62 8.25
CA GLU A 60 -5.55 -16.86 8.51
C GLU A 60 -4.79 -15.55 8.76
N ALA A 61 -5.22 -14.46 8.13
CA ALA A 61 -4.63 -13.13 8.30
C ALA A 61 -4.99 -12.47 9.65
N LYS A 62 -5.86 -13.06 10.46
CA LYS A 62 -6.36 -12.46 11.71
C LYS A 62 -5.25 -12.02 12.67
N ALA A 63 -4.20 -12.80 12.83
CA ALA A 63 -3.06 -12.47 13.69
C ALA A 63 -2.27 -11.27 13.16
N ASP A 64 -2.10 -11.18 11.84
CA ASP A 64 -1.42 -10.07 11.15
C ASP A 64 -2.24 -8.77 11.27
N PHE A 65 -3.56 -8.85 11.09
CA PHE A 65 -4.46 -7.73 11.31
C PHE A 65 -4.50 -7.26 12.76
N LYS A 66 -4.46 -8.22 13.71
CA LYS A 66 -4.36 -7.87 15.13
C LYS A 66 -3.07 -7.11 15.42
N PHE A 67 -1.94 -7.59 14.92
CA PHE A 67 -0.66 -6.88 15.06
C PHE A 67 -0.76 -5.44 14.56
N LEU A 68 -1.33 -5.22 13.36
CA LEU A 68 -1.52 -3.87 12.83
C LEU A 68 -2.49 -3.03 13.66
N ASN A 69 -3.61 -3.61 14.10
CA ASN A 69 -4.60 -2.87 14.88
C ASN A 69 -4.07 -2.42 16.23
N ASP A 70 -3.16 -3.20 16.82
CA ASP A 70 -2.50 -2.86 18.09
C ASP A 70 -1.46 -1.73 17.95
N LEU A 71 -0.95 -1.47 16.75
CA LEU A 71 -0.04 -0.35 16.49
C LEU A 71 -0.80 0.99 16.52
N PRO A 72 -0.13 2.11 16.91
CA PRO A 72 -0.76 3.42 16.91
C PRO A 72 -1.14 3.92 15.53
N GLY A 73 -2.11 4.82 15.47
CA GLY A 73 -2.60 5.46 14.24
C GLY A 73 -3.61 4.64 13.44
N LYS A 74 -4.30 5.26 12.49
CA LYS A 74 -5.19 4.61 11.52
C LYS A 74 -4.38 3.98 10.39
N LYS A 75 -4.85 2.86 9.85
CA LYS A 75 -4.23 2.15 8.72
C LYS A 75 -5.17 2.12 7.54
N ILE A 76 -4.68 2.54 6.37
CA ILE A 76 -5.41 2.44 5.10
C ILE A 76 -4.65 1.50 4.20
N ILE A 77 -5.29 0.38 3.85
CA ILE A 77 -4.65 -0.72 3.12
C ILE A 77 -5.13 -0.74 1.67
N LEU A 78 -4.19 -0.86 0.74
CA LEU A 78 -4.44 -1.20 -0.66
C LEU A 78 -3.99 -2.65 -0.90
N LYS A 79 -4.52 -3.27 -1.95
CA LYS A 79 -4.19 -4.65 -2.29
C LYS A 79 -2.82 -4.76 -2.98
N GLY A 80 -1.98 -5.71 -2.52
CA GLY A 80 -0.80 -6.20 -3.23
C GLY A 80 -1.05 -7.50 -4.02
N ASN A 81 0.01 -8.09 -4.56
CA ASN A 81 -0.11 -9.36 -5.30
C ASN A 81 -0.10 -10.59 -4.38
N HIS A 82 0.56 -10.52 -3.24
CA HIS A 82 0.57 -11.59 -2.25
C HIS A 82 -0.62 -11.55 -1.29
N ASP A 83 -1.45 -10.50 -1.31
CA ASP A 83 -2.66 -10.43 -0.50
C ASP A 83 -3.77 -11.33 -1.07
N LEU A 84 -3.56 -12.65 -1.05
CA LEU A 84 -4.49 -13.65 -1.58
C LEU A 84 -5.76 -13.76 -0.73
N TRP A 85 -5.69 -13.39 0.54
CA TRP A 85 -6.79 -13.29 1.49
C TRP A 85 -7.83 -12.21 1.13
N TRP A 86 -7.49 -11.30 0.23
CA TRP A 86 -8.32 -10.15 -0.15
C TRP A 86 -9.62 -10.56 -0.82
N GLY A 87 -10.74 -10.26 -0.16
CA GLY A 87 -12.09 -10.57 -0.62
C GLY A 87 -12.83 -9.37 -1.24
N THR A 88 -14.17 -9.42 -1.19
CA THR A 88 -15.01 -8.27 -1.54
C THR A 88 -15.00 -7.23 -0.42
N ALA A 89 -15.28 -5.96 -0.75
CA ALA A 89 -15.33 -4.88 0.24
C ALA A 89 -16.23 -5.24 1.43
N LYS A 90 -17.42 -5.80 1.15
CA LYS A 90 -18.35 -6.24 2.19
C LYS A 90 -17.73 -7.24 3.15
N LYS A 91 -17.13 -8.33 2.63
CA LYS A 91 -16.48 -9.36 3.46
C LYS A 91 -15.31 -8.81 4.28
N MET A 92 -14.54 -7.89 3.70
CA MET A 92 -13.41 -7.27 4.38
C MET A 92 -13.88 -6.41 5.56
N HIS A 93 -14.89 -5.57 5.37
CA HIS A 93 -15.43 -4.76 6.48
C HIS A 93 -16.18 -5.60 7.52
N GLU A 94 -16.89 -6.68 7.12
CA GLU A 94 -17.47 -7.63 8.06
C GLU A 94 -16.39 -8.26 8.96
N PHE A 95 -15.28 -8.70 8.37
CA PHE A 95 -14.14 -9.25 9.11
C PHE A 95 -13.54 -8.25 10.10
N LEU A 96 -13.33 -6.98 9.71
CA LEU A 96 -12.85 -5.95 10.64
C LEU A 96 -13.81 -5.76 11.82
N LYS A 97 -15.10 -5.67 11.54
CA LYS A 97 -16.15 -5.48 12.55
C LYS A 97 -16.23 -6.66 13.52
N GLU A 98 -16.23 -7.90 13.03
CA GLU A 98 -16.30 -9.12 13.85
C GLU A 98 -15.10 -9.27 14.80
N ASN A 99 -13.94 -8.72 14.42
CA ASN A 99 -12.71 -8.80 15.20
C ASN A 99 -12.38 -7.52 16.00
N ASN A 100 -13.25 -6.49 15.94
CA ASN A 100 -13.04 -5.17 16.54
C ASN A 100 -11.73 -4.50 16.08
N PHE A 101 -11.40 -4.61 14.78
CA PHE A 101 -10.27 -3.92 14.17
C PHE A 101 -10.73 -2.55 13.66
N ASP A 102 -10.84 -1.60 14.55
CA ASP A 102 -11.43 -0.27 14.33
C ASP A 102 -10.45 0.78 13.78
N LYS A 103 -9.15 0.46 13.78
CA LYS A 103 -8.09 1.33 13.25
C LYS A 103 -7.71 1.02 11.80
N ILE A 104 -8.44 0.15 11.10
CA ILE A 104 -8.09 -0.34 9.76
C ILE A 104 -9.22 -0.06 8.78
N ASP A 105 -8.87 0.38 7.58
CA ASP A 105 -9.79 0.56 6.45
C ASP A 105 -9.10 0.21 5.12
N PHE A 106 -9.87 0.14 4.02
CA PHE A 106 -9.40 -0.32 2.72
C PHE A 106 -9.79 0.62 1.58
N VAL A 107 -8.88 0.81 0.63
CA VAL A 107 -9.20 1.41 -0.67
C VAL A 107 -9.62 0.33 -1.65
N PHE A 108 -10.86 0.43 -2.16
CA PHE A 108 -11.51 -0.49 -3.11
C PHE A 108 -12.04 0.24 -4.33
N ASN A 109 -11.18 0.79 -5.18
CA ASN A 109 -11.55 1.64 -6.31
C ASN A 109 -12.32 2.92 -5.90
N ASN A 110 -12.20 3.32 -4.66
CA ASN A 110 -12.71 4.55 -4.04
C ASN A 110 -11.54 5.39 -3.55
N CYS A 111 -11.81 6.44 -2.79
CA CYS A 111 -10.81 7.13 -1.99
C CYS A 111 -11.24 7.18 -0.51
N ILE A 112 -10.29 7.47 0.35
CA ILE A 112 -10.51 7.74 1.78
C ILE A 112 -9.93 9.11 2.09
N VAL A 113 -10.77 10.01 2.61
CA VAL A 113 -10.32 11.35 2.99
C VAL A 113 -9.57 11.30 4.32
N VAL A 114 -8.39 11.89 4.32
CA VAL A 114 -7.52 12.03 5.49
C VAL A 114 -7.08 13.49 5.54
N GLU A 115 -7.65 14.28 6.44
CA GLU A 115 -7.45 15.73 6.46
C GLU A 115 -7.78 16.40 5.11
N ASP A 116 -6.82 17.10 4.53
CA ASP A 116 -6.93 17.79 3.24
C ASP A 116 -6.50 16.93 2.04
N PHE A 117 -6.39 15.60 2.25
CA PHE A 117 -5.94 14.66 1.23
C PHE A 117 -6.97 13.57 0.96
N ALA A 118 -7.08 13.15 -0.29
CA ALA A 118 -7.83 11.99 -0.71
C ALA A 118 -6.84 10.84 -1.01
N VAL A 119 -6.71 9.88 -0.09
CA VAL A 119 -5.90 8.66 -0.27
C VAL A 119 -6.59 7.77 -1.31
N CYS A 120 -5.94 7.52 -2.42
CA CYS A 120 -6.50 6.82 -3.57
C CYS A 120 -5.44 5.95 -4.26
N GLY A 121 -5.86 5.05 -5.12
CA GLY A 121 -4.97 4.17 -5.85
C GLY A 121 -5.55 2.81 -6.18
N SER A 122 -4.67 1.91 -6.62
CA SER A 122 -5.01 0.53 -6.95
C SER A 122 -3.80 -0.38 -6.78
N ARG A 123 -3.98 -1.69 -7.04
CA ARG A 123 -2.84 -2.60 -7.11
C ARG A 123 -1.88 -2.25 -8.25
N GLY A 124 -2.38 -1.74 -9.38
CA GLY A 124 -1.56 -1.34 -10.53
C GLY A 124 -0.85 -2.50 -11.22
N TRP A 125 -1.41 -3.70 -11.21
CA TRP A 125 -0.79 -4.93 -11.70
C TRP A 125 -0.28 -4.80 -13.13
N PHE A 126 1.03 -4.88 -13.31
CA PHE A 126 1.69 -4.62 -14.56
C PHE A 126 2.65 -5.74 -15.02
N TYR A 127 3.33 -6.43 -14.10
CA TYR A 127 4.27 -7.51 -14.42
C TYR A 127 3.56 -8.89 -14.42
N ASP A 128 4.31 -9.95 -14.63
CA ASP A 128 3.85 -11.33 -14.61
C ASP A 128 2.97 -11.72 -15.81
N ASP A 129 3.38 -11.34 -17.03
CA ASP A 129 2.68 -11.66 -18.30
C ASP A 129 1.20 -11.23 -18.31
N ALA A 130 0.91 -10.10 -17.65
CA ALA A 130 -0.45 -9.59 -17.57
C ALA A 130 -1.00 -9.30 -18.98
N ASP A 131 -2.06 -10.02 -19.37
CA ASP A 131 -2.71 -9.77 -20.62
C ASP A 131 -3.33 -8.36 -20.64
N LYS A 132 -3.56 -7.82 -21.82
CA LYS A 132 -4.11 -6.47 -22.03
C LYS A 132 -5.43 -6.24 -21.29
N LYS A 133 -6.26 -7.27 -21.10
CA LYS A 133 -7.53 -7.15 -20.35
C LYS A 133 -7.28 -6.91 -18.86
N VAL A 134 -6.23 -7.52 -18.32
CA VAL A 134 -5.84 -7.30 -16.91
C VAL A 134 -5.33 -5.86 -16.75
N LEU A 135 -4.46 -5.39 -17.64
CA LEU A 135 -3.94 -4.02 -17.62
C LEU A 135 -5.06 -2.98 -17.71
N LEU A 136 -5.97 -3.13 -18.68
CA LEU A 136 -7.12 -2.23 -18.85
C LEU A 136 -8.05 -2.23 -17.61
N ARG A 137 -8.24 -3.37 -16.96
CA ARG A 137 -9.02 -3.47 -15.73
C ARG A 137 -8.33 -2.75 -14.56
N GLU A 138 -7.03 -2.89 -14.43
CA GLU A 138 -6.27 -2.18 -13.38
C GLU A 138 -6.25 -0.66 -13.63
N ALA A 139 -6.08 -0.24 -14.88
CA ALA A 139 -6.19 1.16 -15.27
C ALA A 139 -7.59 1.73 -14.96
N GLY A 140 -8.65 0.96 -15.26
CA GLY A 140 -10.03 1.35 -14.91
C GLY A 140 -10.28 1.46 -13.40
N ARG A 141 -9.66 0.61 -12.60
CA ARG A 141 -9.72 0.70 -11.12
C ARG A 141 -9.03 1.95 -10.59
N LEU A 142 -7.85 2.26 -11.14
CA LEU A 142 -7.11 3.47 -10.79
C LEU A 142 -7.91 4.72 -11.20
N ASP A 143 -8.47 4.72 -12.42
CA ASP A 143 -9.29 5.83 -12.93
C ASP A 143 -10.51 6.10 -12.03
N ALA A 144 -11.21 5.04 -11.59
CA ALA A 144 -12.33 5.14 -10.67
C ALA A 144 -11.91 5.74 -9.31
N SER A 145 -10.79 5.27 -8.76
CA SER A 145 -10.26 5.75 -7.48
C SER A 145 -9.83 7.22 -7.55
N LEU A 146 -9.14 7.62 -8.62
CA LEU A 146 -8.74 9.02 -8.85
C LEU A 146 -9.93 9.93 -9.14
N THR A 147 -10.95 9.44 -9.84
CA THR A 147 -12.20 10.17 -10.07
C THR A 147 -12.89 10.45 -8.75
N ALA A 148 -13.04 9.43 -7.89
CA ALA A 148 -13.61 9.60 -6.55
C ALA A 148 -12.80 10.60 -5.72
N ALA A 149 -11.46 10.57 -5.80
CA ALA A 149 -10.61 11.54 -5.11
C ALA A 149 -10.86 12.98 -5.57
N ARG A 150 -10.98 13.21 -6.88
CA ARG A 150 -11.27 14.55 -7.44
C ARG A 150 -12.64 15.09 -7.02
N GLU A 151 -13.64 14.23 -6.89
CA GLU A 151 -14.97 14.60 -6.43
C GLU A 151 -14.99 15.13 -5.00
N THR A 152 -14.00 14.77 -4.16
CA THR A 152 -13.86 15.30 -2.80
C THR A 152 -13.39 16.76 -2.76
N GLY A 153 -12.71 17.22 -3.82
CA GLY A 153 -12.04 18.54 -3.87
C GLY A 153 -10.70 18.60 -3.10
N PHE A 154 -10.28 17.51 -2.46
CA PHE A 154 -8.99 17.42 -1.77
C PHE A 154 -7.86 16.98 -2.68
N GLU A 155 -6.61 17.24 -2.26
CA GLU A 155 -5.42 16.83 -2.99
C GLU A 155 -5.30 15.28 -3.02
N PRO A 156 -5.18 14.65 -4.19
CA PRO A 156 -5.03 13.21 -4.27
C PRO A 156 -3.62 12.77 -3.80
N LEU A 157 -3.57 11.85 -2.83
CA LEU A 157 -2.39 11.07 -2.48
C LEU A 157 -2.50 9.70 -3.14
N VAL A 158 -1.65 9.46 -4.14
CA VAL A 158 -1.77 8.30 -5.03
C VAL A 158 -0.83 7.18 -4.62
N PHE A 159 -1.40 5.99 -4.43
CA PHE A 159 -0.68 4.78 -4.06
C PHE A 159 -0.93 3.66 -5.06
N LEU A 160 0.13 2.99 -5.46
CA LEU A 160 0.08 1.77 -6.25
C LEU A 160 0.89 0.68 -5.53
N HIS A 161 0.54 -0.59 -5.70
CA HIS A 161 1.45 -1.64 -5.26
C HIS A 161 2.57 -1.83 -6.27
N TYR A 162 2.23 -2.08 -7.54
CA TYR A 162 3.23 -2.20 -8.62
C TYR A 162 3.71 -0.82 -9.09
N PRO A 163 5.04 -0.63 -9.30
CA PRO A 163 5.54 0.57 -9.95
C PRO A 163 5.12 0.57 -11.43
N PRO A 164 4.46 1.64 -11.93
CA PRO A 164 4.08 1.72 -13.34
C PRO A 164 5.26 2.01 -14.28
N VAL A 165 6.41 2.36 -13.70
CA VAL A 165 7.68 2.57 -14.41
C VAL A 165 8.78 1.84 -13.66
N TYR A 166 9.40 0.86 -14.30
CA TYR A 166 10.50 0.10 -13.71
C TYR A 166 11.43 -0.48 -14.77
N ASN A 167 12.76 -0.41 -14.53
CA ASN A 167 13.79 -0.92 -15.42
C ASN A 167 13.65 -0.47 -16.89
N GLY A 168 13.24 0.78 -17.13
CA GLY A 168 13.05 1.33 -18.47
C GLY A 168 11.76 0.91 -19.16
N VAL A 169 10.91 0.12 -18.51
CA VAL A 169 9.59 -0.27 -19.02
C VAL A 169 8.52 0.59 -18.38
N VAL A 170 7.56 1.06 -19.18
CA VAL A 170 6.42 1.87 -18.74
C VAL A 170 5.13 1.11 -19.01
N CYS A 171 4.22 1.07 -18.04
CA CYS A 171 2.85 0.60 -18.24
C CYS A 171 2.01 1.74 -18.79
N ASP A 172 1.84 1.78 -20.13
CA ASP A 172 1.15 2.87 -20.81
C ASP A 172 -0.30 3.04 -20.32
N GLU A 173 -1.01 1.96 -20.02
CA GLU A 173 -2.39 1.99 -19.53
C GLU A 173 -2.51 2.70 -18.18
N ILE A 174 -1.65 2.37 -17.21
CA ILE A 174 -1.62 3.01 -15.90
C ILE A 174 -1.11 4.45 -16.03
N PHE A 175 -0.04 4.64 -16.80
CA PHE A 175 0.60 5.94 -16.96
C PHE A 175 -0.34 6.97 -17.63
N SER A 176 -1.13 6.53 -18.62
CA SER A 176 -2.14 7.38 -19.27
C SER A 176 -3.22 7.85 -18.28
N VAL A 177 -3.63 7.00 -17.33
CA VAL A 177 -4.58 7.38 -16.27
C VAL A 177 -3.95 8.41 -15.32
N LEU A 178 -2.71 8.21 -14.90
CA LEU A 178 -2.00 9.17 -14.04
C LEU A 178 -1.93 10.55 -14.70
N LYS A 179 -1.60 10.60 -16.00
CA LYS A 179 -1.56 11.85 -16.77
C LYS A 179 -2.94 12.48 -16.94
N LYS A 180 -3.97 11.70 -17.25
CA LYS A 180 -5.37 12.17 -17.35
C LYS A 180 -5.82 12.92 -16.09
N HIS A 181 -5.38 12.47 -14.92
CA HIS A 181 -5.72 13.05 -13.63
C HIS A 181 -4.70 14.08 -13.12
N ASP A 182 -3.69 14.45 -13.93
CA ASP A 182 -2.63 15.40 -13.57
C ASP A 182 -1.85 15.01 -12.30
N VAL A 183 -1.67 13.71 -12.07
CA VAL A 183 -0.94 13.18 -10.93
C VAL A 183 0.52 13.59 -11.02
N LYS A 184 1.09 14.12 -9.93
CA LYS A 184 2.49 14.56 -9.87
C LYS A 184 3.36 13.61 -9.08
N LYS A 185 2.79 12.80 -8.19
CA LYS A 185 3.53 11.90 -7.32
C LYS A 185 2.75 10.62 -7.03
N VAL A 186 3.47 9.50 -7.08
CA VAL A 186 2.97 8.17 -6.77
C VAL A 186 3.89 7.51 -5.75
N TYR A 187 3.32 6.92 -4.71
CA TYR A 187 4.02 6.04 -3.78
C TYR A 187 3.73 4.59 -4.16
N HIS A 188 4.74 3.72 -4.15
CA HIS A 188 4.55 2.32 -4.56
C HIS A 188 5.40 1.36 -3.72
N GLY A 189 5.02 0.09 -3.74
CA GLY A 189 5.72 -1.03 -3.14
C GLY A 189 6.33 -1.98 -4.16
N HIS A 190 6.20 -3.27 -3.88
CA HIS A 190 6.52 -4.42 -4.73
C HIS A 190 8.01 -4.71 -4.93
N ILE A 191 8.87 -3.69 -4.99
CA ILE A 191 10.30 -3.88 -5.27
C ILE A 191 11.07 -4.06 -3.96
N HIS A 192 11.79 -5.17 -3.86
CA HIS A 192 12.65 -5.51 -2.74
C HIS A 192 14.13 -5.41 -3.10
N GLY A 193 14.99 -5.31 -2.09
CA GLY A 193 16.46 -5.29 -2.27
C GLY A 193 17.02 -4.04 -2.94
N ALA A 194 16.22 -3.00 -3.09
CA ALA A 194 16.59 -1.76 -3.80
C ALA A 194 17.59 -0.85 -3.04
N GLY A 195 18.08 -1.32 -1.90
CA GLY A 195 19.02 -0.57 -1.06
C GLY A 195 18.33 0.47 -0.17
N ARG A 196 19.14 1.17 0.63
CA ARG A 196 18.67 2.09 1.67
C ARG A 196 17.98 3.33 1.09
N MET A 197 16.91 3.79 1.79
CA MET A 197 16.21 5.05 1.55
C MET A 197 15.21 5.09 0.37
N GLY A 198 14.77 3.95 -0.13
CA GLY A 198 13.70 3.88 -1.14
C GLY A 198 14.02 4.71 -2.39
N ILE A 199 14.05 4.07 -3.54
CA ILE A 199 14.35 4.75 -4.80
C ILE A 199 13.24 5.77 -5.11
N THR A 200 13.64 6.97 -5.49
CA THR A 200 12.77 7.95 -6.13
C THR A 200 13.18 8.04 -7.60
N ALA A 201 12.22 7.80 -8.49
CA ALA A 201 12.40 7.94 -9.92
C ALA A 201 11.45 9.01 -10.45
N GLU A 202 11.81 9.63 -11.57
CA GLU A 202 10.93 10.55 -12.29
C GLU A 202 10.76 10.08 -13.72
N ASN A 203 9.54 10.15 -14.22
CA ASN A 203 9.23 9.92 -15.61
C ASN A 203 8.13 10.89 -16.06
N ASP A 204 8.42 11.67 -17.10
CA ASP A 204 7.49 12.62 -17.75
C ASP A 204 6.74 13.52 -16.73
N GLY A 205 7.47 14.07 -15.75
CA GLY A 205 6.97 15.00 -14.73
C GLY A 205 6.20 14.33 -13.59
N ILE A 206 6.17 12.99 -13.52
CA ILE A 206 5.57 12.25 -12.40
C ILE A 206 6.69 11.62 -11.57
N MET A 207 6.69 11.88 -10.27
CA MET A 207 7.63 11.31 -9.32
C MET A 207 7.10 9.99 -8.75
N PHE A 208 7.92 8.95 -8.73
CA PHE A 208 7.61 7.63 -8.18
C PHE A 208 8.49 7.37 -6.96
N LYS A 209 7.90 7.16 -5.80
CA LYS A 209 8.62 6.90 -4.54
C LYS A 209 8.36 5.49 -4.05
N LEU A 210 9.41 4.67 -4.00
CA LEU A 210 9.35 3.34 -3.38
C LEU A 210 9.20 3.46 -1.86
N VAL A 211 8.24 2.69 -1.29
CA VAL A 211 7.98 2.64 0.15
C VAL A 211 7.94 1.21 0.70
N SER A 212 8.57 0.24 0.03
CA SER A 212 8.72 -1.13 0.56
C SER A 212 9.53 -1.11 1.86
N CYS A 213 9.10 -1.88 2.83
CA CYS A 213 9.60 -1.83 4.21
C CYS A 213 11.11 -2.10 4.32
N ASP A 214 11.65 -3.05 3.55
CA ASP A 214 13.08 -3.35 3.54
C ASP A 214 13.92 -2.18 2.98
N SER A 215 13.42 -1.48 1.96
CA SER A 215 14.05 -0.27 1.42
C SER A 215 13.99 0.92 2.37
N LEU A 216 13.04 0.91 3.31
CA LEU A 216 12.87 1.93 4.36
C LEU A 216 13.50 1.53 5.70
N GLU A 217 14.30 0.46 5.73
CA GLU A 217 14.85 -0.11 6.98
C GLU A 217 13.74 -0.35 8.03
N PHE A 218 12.57 -0.86 7.57
CA PHE A 218 11.38 -1.14 8.37
C PHE A 218 10.83 0.09 9.14
N THR A 219 11.01 1.28 8.57
CA THR A 219 10.62 2.55 9.18
C THR A 219 9.55 3.24 8.33
N PRO A 220 8.36 3.56 8.87
CA PRO A 220 7.35 4.29 8.12
C PRO A 220 7.88 5.62 7.57
N PHE A 221 7.70 5.84 6.27
CA PHE A 221 8.12 7.06 5.57
C PHE A 221 7.10 8.17 5.81
N CYS A 222 7.53 9.29 6.36
CA CYS A 222 6.64 10.44 6.55
C CYS A 222 6.40 11.17 5.23
N ILE A 223 5.13 11.27 4.84
CA ILE A 223 4.68 12.02 3.66
C ILE A 223 4.39 13.47 4.03
N LYS A 224 3.73 13.66 5.18
CA LYS A 224 3.33 14.98 5.71
C LYS A 224 3.43 14.95 7.24
N TYR A 225 3.96 16.02 7.80
CA TYR A 225 3.98 16.31 9.23
C TYR A 225 2.78 17.16 9.66
#